data_be79c6035c46845b6e69fe889b56aa22
#
_entry.id   be79c6035c46845b6e69fe889b56aa22
#
_cell.length_a   1.000
_cell.length_b   1.000
_cell.length_c   1.000
_cell.angle_alpha   90.00
_cell.angle_beta   90.00
_cell.angle_gamma   90.00
#
_symmetry.space_group_name_H-M   'P 1'
#
loop_
_entity.id
_entity.type
_entity.pdbx_description
1 polymer ?
#
loop_
_entity_poly.entity_id
_entity_poly.type
_entity_poly.pdbx_seq_one_letter_code
_entity_poly.pdbx_strand_id
1 'polypeptide(L)'
;PAVSVAILIRGKMKARELAPYVTAQISGAILASLVVMLIVGDTFAPAPDPEAGLVVVLLCEGLFTFALSLVVLNVATDDATAGNSYYGLAIGFTVLAGAFAVGAISGGAFNPAVGTGPILVDALAGDGSFGQLWIYWTGPLLGSVAAAGVYDLQHPS
;
A
#
# COMPACT_ATOMS: atom_id res chain seq x y z
N PRO A 1 -2.36 -3.52 -4.13
CA PRO A 1 -3.56 -3.08 -4.86
C PRO A 1 -3.61 -1.57 -5.12
N ALA A 2 -3.24 -0.72 -4.14
CA ALA A 2 -3.36 0.73 -4.29
C ALA A 2 -2.55 1.26 -5.49
N VAL A 3 -1.26 0.94 -5.59
CA VAL A 3 -0.40 1.32 -6.72
C VAL A 3 -0.95 0.75 -8.05
N SER A 4 -1.50 -0.47 -8.05
CA SER A 4 -2.11 -1.05 -9.26
C SER A 4 -3.31 -0.23 -9.75
N VAL A 5 -4.09 0.33 -8.84
CA VAL A 5 -5.20 1.26 -9.18
C VAL A 5 -4.65 2.55 -9.80
N ALA A 6 -3.59 3.13 -9.24
CA ALA A 6 -2.95 4.32 -9.84
C ALA A 6 -2.43 4.04 -11.26
N ILE A 7 -1.77 2.89 -11.48
CA ILE A 7 -1.26 2.48 -12.80
C ILE A 7 -2.41 2.24 -13.79
N LEU A 8 -3.55 1.68 -13.33
CA LEU A 8 -4.75 1.52 -14.13
C LEU A 8 -5.31 2.89 -14.58
N ILE A 9 -5.47 3.82 -13.64
CA ILE A 9 -5.96 5.19 -13.94
C ILE A 9 -5.02 5.88 -14.92
N ARG A 10 -3.70 5.72 -14.74
CA ARG A 10 -2.67 6.23 -15.66
C ARG A 10 -2.74 5.59 -17.07
N GLY A 11 -3.53 4.54 -17.28
CA GLY A 11 -3.65 3.85 -18.58
C GLY A 11 -2.51 2.90 -18.93
N LYS A 12 -1.59 2.62 -18.01
CA LYS A 12 -0.47 1.66 -18.22
C LYS A 12 -0.82 0.21 -17.77
N MET A 13 -2.07 -0.03 -17.35
CA MET A 13 -2.63 -1.35 -17.03
C MET A 13 -4.03 -1.48 -17.65
N LYS A 14 -4.38 -2.67 -18.15
CA LYS A 14 -5.74 -2.93 -18.65
C LYS A 14 -6.66 -3.29 -17.51
N ALA A 15 -7.92 -2.84 -17.55
CA ALA A 15 -8.89 -3.11 -16.48
C ALA A 15 -9.04 -4.61 -16.15
N ARG A 16 -8.99 -5.48 -17.16
CA ARG A 16 -9.06 -6.94 -16.99
C ARG A 16 -7.87 -7.54 -16.20
N GLU A 17 -6.77 -6.82 -16.09
CA GLU A 17 -5.55 -7.27 -15.41
C GLU A 17 -5.59 -6.92 -13.92
N LEU A 18 -6.40 -5.93 -13.50
CA LEU A 18 -6.43 -5.47 -12.12
C LEU A 18 -6.82 -6.59 -11.14
N ALA A 19 -7.90 -7.32 -11.42
CA ALA A 19 -8.39 -8.36 -10.52
C ALA A 19 -7.37 -9.50 -10.31
N PRO A 20 -6.75 -10.10 -11.36
CA PRO A 20 -5.66 -11.06 -11.18
C PRO A 20 -4.47 -10.51 -10.39
N TYR A 21 -4.06 -9.26 -10.64
CA TYR A 21 -2.97 -8.62 -9.89
C TYR A 21 -3.32 -8.45 -8.42
N VAL A 22 -4.50 -7.93 -8.10
CA VAL A 22 -4.96 -7.76 -6.71
C VAL A 22 -5.03 -9.12 -6.00
N THR A 23 -5.59 -10.14 -6.66
CA THR A 23 -5.65 -11.51 -6.10
C THR A 23 -4.26 -12.04 -5.79
N ALA A 24 -3.32 -11.93 -6.72
CA ALA A 24 -1.94 -12.39 -6.51
C ALA A 24 -1.25 -11.63 -5.37
N GLN A 25 -1.44 -10.31 -5.26
CA GLN A 25 -0.88 -9.49 -4.19
C GLN A 25 -1.43 -9.89 -2.81
N ILE A 26 -2.75 -10.07 -2.70
CA ILE A 26 -3.37 -10.49 -1.44
C ILE A 26 -2.94 -11.91 -1.07
N SER A 27 -2.94 -12.84 -2.03
CA SER A 27 -2.47 -14.21 -1.79
C SER A 27 -1.01 -14.25 -1.34
N GLY A 28 -0.16 -13.46 -1.98
CA GLY A 28 1.24 -13.30 -1.59
C GLY A 28 1.41 -12.74 -0.18
N ALA A 29 0.61 -11.74 0.20
CA ALA A 29 0.62 -11.16 1.54
C ALA A 29 0.18 -12.17 2.60
N ILE A 30 -0.86 -12.99 2.32
CA ILE A 30 -1.31 -14.06 3.22
C ILE A 30 -0.20 -15.10 3.40
N LEU A 31 0.40 -15.57 2.29
CA LEU A 31 1.49 -16.54 2.35
C LEU A 31 2.69 -16.00 3.12
N ALA A 32 3.07 -14.72 2.90
CA ALA A 32 4.14 -14.08 3.64
C ALA A 32 3.83 -14.01 5.15
N SER A 33 2.61 -13.67 5.52
CA SER A 33 2.17 -13.62 6.92
C SER A 33 2.22 -15.00 7.59
N LEU A 34 1.82 -16.05 6.88
CA LEU A 34 1.94 -17.44 7.37
C LEU A 34 3.40 -17.85 7.57
N VAL A 35 4.28 -17.47 6.64
CA VAL A 35 5.73 -17.74 6.78
C VAL A 35 6.31 -16.99 7.98
N VAL A 36 5.94 -15.72 8.17
CA VAL A 36 6.37 -14.95 9.33
C VAL A 36 5.88 -15.60 10.63
N MET A 37 4.61 -16.00 10.69
CA MET A 37 4.05 -16.73 11.84
C MET A 37 4.87 -18.01 12.16
N LEU A 38 5.26 -18.77 11.16
CA LEU A 38 6.09 -19.97 11.36
C LEU A 38 7.50 -19.65 11.87
N ILE A 39 8.10 -18.54 11.42
CA ILE A 39 9.45 -18.14 11.82
C ILE A 39 9.47 -17.55 13.22
N VAL A 40 8.50 -16.69 13.53
CA VAL A 40 8.44 -15.92 14.80
C VAL A 40 7.73 -16.72 15.89
N GLY A 41 6.84 -17.65 15.51
CA GLY A 41 6.01 -18.42 16.44
C GLY A 41 4.80 -17.63 16.96
N ASP A 42 4.48 -16.50 16.33
CA ASP A 42 3.39 -15.61 16.72
C ASP A 42 2.79 -14.93 15.47
N THR A 43 1.57 -14.39 15.60
CA THR A 43 0.91 -13.59 14.56
C THR A 43 1.21 -12.11 14.78
N PHE A 44 0.97 -11.32 13.73
CA PHE A 44 1.05 -9.85 13.81
C PHE A 44 0.04 -9.23 12.85
N ALA A 45 -0.39 -8.01 13.15
CA ALA A 45 -1.19 -7.21 12.23
C ALA A 45 -0.79 -5.73 12.36
N PRO A 46 -0.82 -4.96 11.27
CA PRO A 46 -0.73 -3.51 11.40
C PRO A 46 -1.95 -3.01 12.15
N ALA A 47 -1.71 -2.15 13.14
CA ALA A 47 -2.74 -1.56 13.96
C ALA A 47 -2.47 -0.09 14.18
N PRO A 48 -3.50 0.78 14.16
CA PRO A 48 -3.37 2.16 14.57
C PRO A 48 -3.03 2.27 16.05
N ASP A 49 -2.30 3.34 16.41
CA ASP A 49 -2.15 3.72 17.81
C ASP A 49 -3.55 4.00 18.40
N PRO A 50 -3.91 3.38 19.55
CA PRO A 50 -5.20 3.61 20.21
C PRO A 50 -5.48 5.09 20.56
N GLU A 51 -4.45 5.89 20.77
CA GLU A 51 -4.55 7.33 21.05
C GLU A 51 -4.72 8.17 19.77
N ALA A 52 -4.42 7.60 18.61
CA ALA A 52 -4.53 8.32 17.34
C ALA A 52 -5.98 8.44 16.87
N GLY A 53 -6.43 9.64 16.55
CA GLY A 53 -7.73 9.86 15.97
C GLY A 53 -7.84 9.24 14.57
N LEU A 54 -9.00 8.68 14.23
CA LEU A 54 -9.25 8.00 12.97
C LEU A 54 -8.86 8.82 11.73
N VAL A 55 -9.14 10.14 11.74
CA VAL A 55 -8.77 11.03 10.63
C VAL A 55 -7.26 11.09 10.45
N VAL A 56 -6.50 11.13 11.54
CA VAL A 56 -5.03 11.15 11.51
C VAL A 56 -4.51 9.84 10.90
N VAL A 57 -5.04 8.70 11.32
CA VAL A 57 -4.68 7.38 10.80
C VAL A 57 -4.93 7.28 9.30
N LEU A 58 -6.13 7.69 8.84
CA LEU A 58 -6.48 7.69 7.41
C LEU A 58 -5.61 8.65 6.61
N LEU A 59 -5.25 9.81 7.17
CA LEU A 59 -4.33 10.74 6.54
C LEU A 59 -2.91 10.15 6.41
N CYS A 60 -2.39 9.49 7.44
CA CYS A 60 -1.09 8.83 7.39
C CYS A 60 -1.05 7.77 6.27
N GLU A 61 -2.01 6.87 6.25
CA GLU A 61 -2.10 5.84 5.21
C GLU A 61 -2.30 6.45 3.81
N GLY A 62 -3.17 7.45 3.69
CA GLY A 62 -3.47 8.11 2.43
C GLY A 62 -2.29 8.90 1.88
N LEU A 63 -1.64 9.75 2.68
CA LEU A 63 -0.54 10.61 2.26
C LEU A 63 0.70 9.81 1.84
N PHE A 64 1.07 8.76 2.61
CA PHE A 64 2.22 7.95 2.24
C PHE A 64 1.94 7.01 1.08
N THR A 65 0.69 6.54 0.91
CA THR A 65 0.30 5.83 -0.32
C THR A 65 0.23 6.76 -1.52
N PHE A 66 -0.21 8.01 -1.33
CA PHE A 66 -0.13 9.06 -2.37
C PHE A 66 1.32 9.27 -2.83
N ALA A 67 2.24 9.51 -1.88
CA ALA A 67 3.65 9.70 -2.18
C ALA A 67 4.24 8.47 -2.90
N LEU A 68 3.96 7.26 -2.39
CA LEU A 68 4.41 6.01 -2.99
C LEU A 68 3.89 5.84 -4.43
N SER A 69 2.60 6.04 -4.63
CA SER A 69 1.97 5.91 -5.94
C SER A 69 2.50 6.94 -6.92
N LEU A 70 2.67 8.20 -6.50
CA LEU A 70 3.21 9.27 -7.33
C LEU A 70 4.66 8.98 -7.74
N VAL A 71 5.49 8.50 -6.81
CA VAL A 71 6.86 8.05 -7.12
C VAL A 71 6.83 6.92 -8.14
N VAL A 72 6.02 5.87 -7.94
CA VAL A 72 5.91 4.76 -8.90
C VAL A 72 5.49 5.26 -10.28
N LEU A 73 4.49 6.14 -10.38
CA LEU A 73 4.03 6.68 -11.65
C LEU A 73 5.16 7.42 -12.39
N ASN A 74 5.92 8.25 -11.68
CA ASN A 74 7.01 9.04 -12.26
C ASN A 74 8.25 8.21 -12.63
N VAL A 75 8.65 7.23 -11.79
CA VAL A 75 9.94 6.53 -12.02
C VAL A 75 9.79 5.20 -12.75
N ALA A 76 8.60 4.59 -12.75
CA ALA A 76 8.38 3.27 -13.31
C ALA A 76 7.36 3.22 -14.46
N THR A 77 6.63 4.30 -14.73
CA THR A 77 5.62 4.32 -15.81
C THR A 77 5.77 5.49 -16.78
N ASP A 78 6.61 6.47 -16.48
CA ASP A 78 6.85 7.62 -17.32
C ASP A 78 7.89 7.30 -18.39
N ASP A 79 7.60 7.65 -19.64
CA ASP A 79 8.50 7.41 -20.78
C ASP A 79 9.78 8.27 -20.66
N ALA A 80 9.71 9.45 -20.01
CA ALA A 80 10.87 10.31 -19.77
C ALA A 80 11.90 9.69 -18.82
N THR A 81 11.48 8.75 -17.99
CA THR A 81 12.36 8.03 -17.04
C THR A 81 12.59 6.57 -17.44
N ALA A 82 12.17 6.17 -18.64
CA ALA A 82 12.32 4.81 -19.13
C ALA A 82 13.79 4.35 -19.10
N GLY A 83 14.03 3.13 -18.61
CA GLY A 83 15.39 2.56 -18.53
C GLY A 83 16.24 3.07 -17.37
N ASN A 84 15.70 3.89 -16.45
CA ASN A 84 16.45 4.29 -15.26
C ASN A 84 16.78 3.08 -14.36
N SER A 85 17.88 3.18 -13.61
CA SER A 85 18.36 2.12 -12.69
C SER A 85 18.00 2.39 -11.22
N TYR A 86 17.37 3.54 -10.92
CA TYR A 86 17.10 3.98 -9.54
C TYR A 86 15.66 3.75 -9.07
N TYR A 87 14.74 3.32 -9.95
CA TYR A 87 13.32 3.20 -9.61
C TYR A 87 13.07 2.36 -8.35
N GLY A 88 13.80 1.24 -8.18
CA GLY A 88 13.67 0.39 -7.00
C GLY A 88 14.08 1.10 -5.70
N LEU A 89 15.16 1.90 -5.74
CA LEU A 89 15.60 2.71 -4.61
C LEU A 89 14.57 3.79 -4.27
N ALA A 90 14.09 4.52 -5.27
CA ALA A 90 13.11 5.59 -5.06
C ALA A 90 11.83 5.05 -4.42
N ILE A 91 11.30 3.93 -4.93
CA ILE A 91 10.10 3.28 -4.40
C ILE A 91 10.35 2.75 -2.99
N GLY A 92 11.44 2.00 -2.78
CA GLY A 92 11.77 1.40 -1.49
C GLY A 92 12.00 2.43 -0.39
N PHE A 93 12.75 3.50 -0.67
CA PHE A 93 12.98 4.59 0.29
C PHE A 93 11.71 5.39 0.59
N THR A 94 10.77 5.50 -0.33
CA THR A 94 9.47 6.13 -0.04
C THR A 94 8.68 5.31 0.98
N VAL A 95 8.63 3.98 0.83
CA VAL A 95 8.00 3.09 1.82
C VAL A 95 8.74 3.18 3.17
N LEU A 96 10.07 3.14 3.14
CA LEU A 96 10.89 3.24 4.34
C LEU A 96 10.62 4.55 5.10
N ALA A 97 10.61 5.68 4.39
CA ALA A 97 10.31 6.98 4.97
C ALA A 97 8.93 7.00 5.64
N GLY A 98 7.92 6.44 4.99
CA GLY A 98 6.57 6.30 5.55
C GLY A 98 6.54 5.44 6.81
N ALA A 99 7.20 4.28 6.76
CA ALA A 99 7.25 3.37 7.90
C ALA A 99 7.88 4.04 9.14
N PHE A 100 8.99 4.77 8.97
CA PHE A 100 9.60 5.50 10.08
C PHE A 100 8.81 6.72 10.53
N ALA A 101 8.18 7.45 9.60
CA ALA A 101 7.48 8.69 9.94
C ALA A 101 6.13 8.44 10.64
N VAL A 102 5.36 7.48 10.19
CA VAL A 102 3.97 7.28 10.64
C VAL A 102 3.59 5.84 10.99
N GLY A 103 4.53 4.90 10.90
CA GLY A 103 4.25 3.49 11.22
C GLY A 103 3.74 3.28 12.63
N ALA A 104 4.27 4.03 13.60
CA ALA A 104 3.80 4.01 14.99
C ALA A 104 2.39 4.64 15.17
N ILE A 105 1.92 5.43 14.20
CA ILE A 105 0.62 6.12 14.27
C ILE A 105 -0.47 5.29 13.57
N SER A 106 -0.19 4.80 12.36
CA SER A 106 -1.21 4.15 11.52
C SER A 106 -1.04 2.65 11.37
N GLY A 107 0.10 2.09 11.77
CA GLY A 107 0.50 0.73 11.44
C GLY A 107 1.33 0.66 10.14
N GLY A 108 1.35 1.71 9.31
CA GLY A 108 2.26 1.86 8.17
C GLY A 108 2.10 0.84 7.05
N ALA A 109 0.88 0.45 6.71
CA ALA A 109 0.65 -0.54 5.67
C ALA A 109 0.78 0.04 4.24
N PHE A 110 0.25 1.25 4.01
CA PHE A 110 0.28 1.99 2.74
C PHE A 110 -0.19 1.18 1.51
N ASN A 111 -0.79 0.03 1.75
CA ASN A 111 -1.22 -0.88 0.70
C ASN A 111 -2.28 -1.86 1.23
N PRO A 112 -3.44 -2.01 0.57
CA PRO A 112 -4.47 -2.96 0.99
C PRO A 112 -3.97 -4.40 1.18
N ALA A 113 -3.04 -4.89 0.36
CA ALA A 113 -2.52 -6.25 0.51
C ALA A 113 -1.66 -6.40 1.77
N VAL A 114 -0.83 -5.38 2.09
CA VAL A 114 0.02 -5.36 3.29
C VAL A 114 -0.84 -5.31 4.56
N GLY A 115 -1.98 -4.61 4.52
CA GLY A 115 -2.96 -4.66 5.61
C GLY A 115 -3.72 -5.99 5.68
N THR A 116 -4.18 -6.51 4.53
CA THR A 116 -5.09 -7.68 4.49
C THR A 116 -4.40 -8.98 4.92
N GLY A 117 -3.19 -9.26 4.41
CA GLY A 117 -2.50 -10.53 4.70
C GLY A 117 -2.30 -10.78 6.19
N PRO A 118 -1.60 -9.87 6.90
CA PRO A 118 -1.38 -10.02 8.33
C PRO A 118 -2.67 -10.01 9.16
N ILE A 119 -3.59 -9.08 8.88
CA ILE A 119 -4.87 -9.00 9.61
C ILE A 119 -5.67 -10.30 9.46
N LEU A 120 -5.70 -10.88 8.24
CA LEU A 120 -6.41 -12.14 8.01
C LEU A 120 -5.79 -13.28 8.80
N VAL A 121 -4.46 -13.41 8.77
CA VAL A 121 -3.76 -14.49 9.48
C VAL A 121 -3.90 -14.31 10.99
N ASP A 122 -3.76 -13.10 11.50
CA ASP A 122 -3.90 -12.80 12.92
C ASP A 122 -5.33 -13.04 13.44
N ALA A 123 -6.35 -12.66 12.65
CA ALA A 123 -7.75 -12.91 13.01
C ALA A 123 -8.17 -14.39 12.97
N LEU A 124 -7.47 -15.23 12.17
CA LEU A 124 -7.80 -16.68 12.04
C LEU A 124 -6.93 -17.59 12.89
N ALA A 125 -5.71 -17.20 13.20
CA ALA A 125 -4.72 -18.03 13.88
C ALA A 125 -4.19 -17.41 15.19
N GLY A 126 -4.50 -16.15 15.46
CA GLY A 126 -4.16 -15.40 16.68
C GLY A 126 -5.41 -14.87 17.39
N ASP A 127 -5.23 -13.79 18.13
CA ASP A 127 -6.29 -13.09 18.87
C ASP A 127 -6.80 -11.82 18.18
N GLY A 128 -6.44 -11.61 16.92
CA GLY A 128 -6.77 -10.42 16.14
C GLY A 128 -8.21 -10.32 15.68
N SER A 129 -8.53 -9.22 14.99
CA SER A 129 -9.86 -8.98 14.46
C SER A 129 -9.81 -8.30 13.09
N PHE A 130 -10.90 -8.38 12.32
CA PHE A 130 -11.05 -7.69 11.04
C PHE A 130 -11.44 -6.21 11.17
N GLY A 131 -11.65 -5.71 12.39
CA GLY A 131 -12.26 -4.40 12.64
C GLY A 131 -11.53 -3.21 11.99
N GLN A 132 -10.22 -3.32 11.80
CA GLN A 132 -9.39 -2.25 11.26
C GLN A 132 -9.04 -2.44 9.77
N LEU A 133 -9.44 -3.55 9.14
CA LEU A 133 -9.08 -3.88 7.76
C LEU A 133 -9.48 -2.78 6.77
N TRP A 134 -10.65 -2.18 6.94
CA TRP A 134 -11.18 -1.14 6.07
C TRP A 134 -10.31 0.12 6.01
N ILE A 135 -9.56 0.43 7.08
CA ILE A 135 -8.63 1.57 7.14
C ILE A 135 -7.56 1.42 6.05
N TYR A 136 -6.96 0.22 5.97
CA TYR A 136 -5.88 -0.11 5.04
C TYR A 136 -6.35 -0.33 3.60
N TRP A 137 -7.66 -0.30 3.37
CA TRP A 137 -8.24 -0.18 2.04
C TRP A 137 -8.58 1.28 1.71
N THR A 138 -9.26 1.97 2.60
CA THR A 138 -9.78 3.33 2.33
C THR A 138 -8.65 4.34 2.17
N GLY A 139 -7.77 4.48 3.17
CA GLY A 139 -6.66 5.44 3.13
C GLY A 139 -5.78 5.24 1.89
N PRO A 140 -5.19 4.05 1.69
CA PRO A 140 -4.34 3.78 0.55
C PRO A 140 -5.02 3.96 -0.81
N LEU A 141 -6.27 3.53 -0.99
CA LEU A 141 -6.97 3.72 -2.27
C LEU A 141 -7.23 5.19 -2.58
N LEU A 142 -7.64 5.98 -1.60
CA LEU A 142 -7.82 7.43 -1.78
C LEU A 142 -6.49 8.10 -2.13
N GLY A 143 -5.40 7.75 -1.45
CA GLY A 143 -4.06 8.25 -1.76
C GLY A 143 -3.62 7.92 -3.18
N SER A 144 -3.82 6.69 -3.63
CA SER A 144 -3.42 6.26 -4.97
C SER A 144 -4.23 6.92 -6.09
N VAL A 145 -5.53 7.11 -5.89
CA VAL A 145 -6.39 7.84 -6.85
C VAL A 145 -5.96 9.31 -6.94
N ALA A 146 -5.71 9.96 -5.80
CA ALA A 146 -5.22 11.34 -5.77
C ALA A 146 -3.85 11.46 -6.48
N ALA A 147 -2.94 10.49 -6.29
CA ALA A 147 -1.64 10.47 -6.96
C ALA A 147 -1.77 10.39 -8.48
N ALA A 148 -2.67 9.56 -9.00
CA ALA A 148 -2.92 9.48 -10.43
C ALA A 148 -3.43 10.82 -10.99
N GLY A 149 -4.37 11.48 -10.29
CA GLY A 149 -4.84 12.80 -10.68
C GLY A 149 -3.76 13.88 -10.68
N VAL A 150 -2.89 13.89 -9.68
CA VAL A 150 -1.74 14.83 -9.63
C VAL A 150 -0.74 14.52 -10.74
N TYR A 151 -0.47 13.24 -11.01
CA TYR A 151 0.40 12.85 -12.11
C TYR A 151 -0.12 13.38 -13.45
N ASP A 152 -1.42 13.24 -13.73
CA ASP A 152 -2.03 13.75 -14.96
C ASP A 152 -1.94 15.29 -15.07
N LEU A 153 -2.06 16.02 -13.95
CA LEU A 153 -1.86 17.46 -13.91
C LEU A 153 -0.39 17.88 -14.19
N GLN A 154 0.57 17.06 -13.79
CA GLN A 154 2.00 17.31 -14.03
C GLN A 154 2.40 17.01 -15.48
N HIS A 155 1.66 16.13 -16.17
CA HIS A 155 1.93 15.67 -17.52
C HIS A 155 0.71 15.86 -18.44
N PRO A 156 0.31 17.12 -18.71
CA PRO A 156 -0.82 17.37 -19.58
C PRO A 156 -0.54 16.83 -20.98
N SER A 157 -1.52 16.12 -21.56
CA SER A 157 -1.47 15.54 -22.91
C SER A 157 -1.53 16.60 -24.03
#